data_e669d288f42529da150d7299e0d2bc8f
#
_entry.id   e669d288f42529da150d7299e0d2bc8f
#
_cell.length_a   1.000
_cell.length_b   1.000
_cell.length_c   1.000
_cell.angle_alpha   90.00
_cell.angle_beta   90.00
_cell.angle_gamma   90.00
#
_symmetry.space_group_name_H-M   'P 1'
#
loop_
_entity.id
_entity.type
_entity.pdbx_description
1 polymer ?
#
loop_
_entity_poly.entity_id
_entity_poly.type
_entity_poly.pdbx_seq_one_letter_code
_entity_poly.pdbx_strand_id
1 'polypeptide(L)'
;MKNRIIYLISMMLMGLNSMAQQFDITIIEQTQDNLIVHYDLLDTTQDRTYSIYLYLLTDSTIAPVKEVIGDVGLEVRPGINNRIIWNARKELGSDFKGKIELEVRGKVYVPFIEFEGFPENQVLKRGKSYTFAWSGRSSSNILEFKLYRGEELKAVLPEVANTGDANIEMPTSIKPGKYRFYITDSRNKDQEVHSPVFIVKPRVPFLLKVVPLVIAGGVATYFITREEQKKPSDVEGPPAVPEN
;
A
#
# COMPACT_ATOMS: atom_id res chain seq x y z
N MET A 1 67.47 10.41 5.84
CA MET A 1 66.32 10.04 4.99
C MET A 1 65.16 9.33 5.71
N LYS A 2 65.03 9.46 7.05
CA LYS A 2 63.99 8.76 7.84
C LYS A 2 62.75 9.59 8.21
N ASN A 3 62.75 10.89 7.99
CA ASN A 3 61.68 11.78 8.49
C ASN A 3 60.61 12.20 7.45
N ARG A 4 60.73 11.75 6.18
CA ARG A 4 59.75 12.12 5.14
C ARG A 4 58.60 11.12 4.96
N ILE A 5 58.73 9.92 5.49
CA ILE A 5 57.71 8.84 5.37
C ILE A 5 56.57 9.02 6.40
N ILE A 6 56.84 9.60 7.56
CA ILE A 6 55.89 9.79 8.66
C ILE A 6 54.82 10.83 8.31
N TYR A 7 55.14 11.86 7.53
CA TYR A 7 54.15 12.89 7.13
C TYR A 7 53.17 12.44 6.04
N LEU A 8 53.54 11.44 5.22
CA LEU A 8 52.65 10.93 4.18
C LEU A 8 51.57 9.97 4.75
N ILE A 9 51.83 9.30 5.86
CA ILE A 9 50.85 8.41 6.51
C ILE A 9 49.84 9.23 7.34
N SER A 10 50.27 10.39 7.90
CA SER A 10 49.35 11.27 8.65
C SER A 10 48.36 12.02 7.77
N MET A 11 48.63 12.20 6.47
CA MET A 11 47.75 12.93 5.54
C MET A 11 46.69 12.02 4.87
N MET A 12 46.80 10.70 5.01
CA MET A 12 45.85 9.72 4.42
C MET A 12 44.74 9.29 5.38
N LEU A 13 44.77 9.75 6.65
CA LEU A 13 43.74 9.45 7.66
C LEU A 13 42.71 10.57 7.85
N MET A 14 42.78 11.66 7.07
CA MET A 14 41.79 12.75 7.09
C MET A 14 40.81 12.60 5.90
N GLY A 15 39.90 11.66 5.94
CA GLY A 15 38.97 11.54 4.81
C GLY A 15 37.86 10.59 4.90
N LEU A 16 37.51 10.07 6.05
CA LEU A 16 36.26 9.34 6.24
C LEU A 16 35.38 10.05 7.28
N ASN A 17 34.97 11.27 6.94
CA ASN A 17 33.75 11.77 7.54
C ASN A 17 32.61 10.89 7.01
N SER A 18 32.36 9.75 7.66
CA SER A 18 31.04 9.13 7.63
C SER A 18 30.07 10.22 8.05
N MET A 19 29.32 10.77 7.11
CA MET A 19 28.12 11.53 7.43
C MET A 19 27.20 10.54 8.14
N ALA A 20 27.40 10.37 9.45
CA ALA A 20 26.46 9.70 10.31
C ALA A 20 25.16 10.50 10.18
N GLN A 21 24.12 9.84 9.74
CA GLN A 21 22.78 10.44 9.68
C GLN A 21 22.40 10.81 11.11
N GLN A 22 22.11 12.09 11.31
CA GLN A 22 21.79 12.61 12.63
C GLN A 22 20.27 12.61 12.78
N PHE A 23 19.80 11.92 13.80
CA PHE A 23 18.41 11.92 14.24
C PHE A 23 18.36 12.65 15.58
N ASP A 24 17.97 13.91 15.55
CA ASP A 24 17.89 14.72 16.76
C ASP A 24 16.43 14.80 17.23
N ILE A 25 16.14 14.24 18.40
CA ILE A 25 14.88 14.50 19.08
C ILE A 25 14.87 15.95 19.54
N THR A 26 13.94 16.74 19.02
CA THR A 26 13.85 18.17 19.30
C THR A 26 12.89 18.47 20.45
N ILE A 27 11.76 17.81 20.53
CA ILE A 27 10.71 18.03 21.53
C ILE A 27 10.04 16.71 21.89
N ILE A 28 9.70 16.53 23.17
CA ILE A 28 8.79 15.47 23.63
C ILE A 28 7.61 16.14 24.33
N GLU A 29 6.43 15.95 23.78
CA GLU A 29 5.18 16.44 24.37
C GLU A 29 4.42 15.28 25.03
N GLN A 30 3.89 15.50 26.22
CA GLN A 30 3.09 14.50 26.91
C GLN A 30 1.63 14.93 26.94
N THR A 31 0.76 14.02 26.50
CA THR A 31 -0.69 14.11 26.67
C THR A 31 -1.16 13.05 27.67
N GLN A 32 -2.47 12.95 27.92
CA GLN A 32 -3.00 12.00 28.89
C GLN A 32 -2.63 10.54 28.59
N ASP A 33 -2.64 10.14 27.32
CA ASP A 33 -2.46 8.74 26.89
C ASP A 33 -1.24 8.56 25.97
N ASN A 34 -0.77 9.65 25.34
CA ASN A 34 0.27 9.59 24.31
C ASN A 34 1.49 10.42 24.66
N LEU A 35 2.63 9.97 24.19
CA LEU A 35 3.84 10.79 24.03
C LEU A 35 4.00 11.12 22.56
N ILE A 36 4.27 12.40 22.26
CA ILE A 36 4.52 12.89 20.93
C ILE A 36 6.01 13.26 20.87
N VAL A 37 6.75 12.57 20.02
CA VAL A 37 8.19 12.78 19.82
C VAL A 37 8.37 13.52 18.50
N HIS A 38 8.94 14.71 18.57
CA HIS A 38 9.36 15.47 17.42
C HIS A 38 10.85 15.23 17.16
N TYR A 39 11.20 15.00 15.90
CA TYR A 39 12.58 14.78 15.51
C TYR A 39 12.88 15.36 14.14
N ASP A 40 14.13 15.71 13.92
CA ASP A 40 14.64 16.13 12.62
C ASP A 40 15.40 14.98 11.95
N LEU A 41 15.07 14.74 10.67
CA LEU A 41 15.78 13.80 9.81
C LEU A 41 16.39 14.60 8.66
N LEU A 42 17.66 14.93 8.80
CA LEU A 42 18.38 15.76 7.84
C LEU A 42 19.13 14.89 6.84
N ASP A 43 18.77 15.00 5.57
CA ASP A 43 19.51 14.44 4.44
C ASP A 43 19.35 15.36 3.23
N THR A 44 20.45 15.58 2.53
CA THR A 44 20.48 16.39 1.31
C THR A 44 20.27 15.57 0.04
N THR A 45 20.22 14.24 0.15
CA THR A 45 20.02 13.34 -0.99
C THR A 45 18.55 13.27 -1.36
N GLN A 46 18.24 13.69 -2.58
CA GLN A 46 16.87 13.62 -3.11
C GLN A 46 16.37 12.18 -3.18
N ASP A 47 15.06 12.00 -2.98
CA ASP A 47 14.33 10.74 -3.11
C ASP A 47 14.76 9.60 -2.16
N ARG A 48 15.67 9.86 -1.22
CA ARG A 48 16.04 8.88 -0.20
C ARG A 48 14.96 8.79 0.87
N THR A 49 14.59 7.57 1.23
CA THR A 49 13.66 7.28 2.32
C THR A 49 14.35 6.44 3.40
N TYR A 50 13.73 6.41 4.56
CA TYR A 50 14.30 5.80 5.76
C TYR A 50 13.33 4.85 6.42
N SER A 51 13.87 3.82 7.08
CA SER A 51 13.16 3.04 8.09
C SER A 51 13.43 3.66 9.44
N ILE A 52 12.41 4.22 10.08
CA ILE A 52 12.50 4.92 11.37
C ILE A 52 11.82 4.10 12.45
N TYR A 53 12.48 3.96 13.59
CA TYR A 53 11.95 3.23 14.75
C TYR A 53 12.13 4.06 16.01
N LEU A 54 11.11 4.03 16.88
CA LEU A 54 11.21 4.58 18.22
C LEU A 54 11.57 3.46 19.19
N TYR A 55 12.61 3.67 20.00
CA TYR A 55 13.04 2.72 21.01
C TYR A 55 12.74 3.28 22.39
N LEU A 56 12.27 2.41 23.25
CA LEU A 56 12.16 2.63 24.67
C LEU A 56 13.39 2.06 25.37
N LEU A 57 14.09 2.92 26.10
CA LEU A 57 15.21 2.55 26.92
C LEU A 57 14.78 2.58 28.40
N THR A 58 14.97 1.46 29.07
CA THR A 58 14.78 1.32 30.51
C THR A 58 16.09 0.82 31.13
N ASP A 59 16.23 0.86 32.43
CA ASP A 59 17.45 0.43 33.14
C ASP A 59 17.94 -0.97 32.75
N SER A 60 17.07 -1.82 32.23
CA SER A 60 17.37 -3.22 31.91
C SER A 60 17.09 -3.64 30.47
N THR A 61 16.45 -2.83 29.64
CA THR A 61 15.98 -3.26 28.34
C THR A 61 15.98 -2.11 27.32
N ILE A 62 16.35 -2.43 26.09
CA ILE A 62 16.15 -1.57 24.91
C ILE A 62 15.20 -2.33 23.99
N ALA A 63 14.02 -1.79 23.72
CA ALA A 63 13.03 -2.46 22.89
C ALA A 63 12.35 -1.45 21.93
N PRO A 64 12.05 -1.91 20.68
CA PRO A 64 11.26 -1.07 19.76
C PRO A 64 9.84 -0.92 20.30
N VAL A 65 9.32 0.29 20.24
CA VAL A 65 7.95 0.63 20.57
C VAL A 65 7.02 0.19 19.45
N LYS A 66 5.84 -0.37 19.79
CA LYS A 66 4.91 -0.97 18.82
C LYS A 66 3.69 -0.11 18.52
N GLU A 67 3.14 0.54 19.53
CA GLU A 67 1.90 1.33 19.43
C GLU A 67 2.18 2.77 18.99
N VAL A 68 2.79 2.90 17.80
CA VAL A 68 3.23 4.18 17.22
C VAL A 68 2.57 4.47 15.89
N ILE A 69 2.31 5.76 15.63
CA ILE A 69 1.82 6.26 14.35
C ILE A 69 2.53 7.57 13.99
N GLY A 70 2.43 8.00 12.73
CA GLY A 70 3.06 9.23 12.23
C GLY A 70 4.28 8.95 11.36
N ASP A 71 5.31 9.80 11.48
CA ASP A 71 6.53 9.69 10.68
C ASP A 71 7.48 8.62 11.27
N VAL A 72 7.06 7.37 11.21
CA VAL A 72 7.71 6.18 11.77
C VAL A 72 7.41 4.97 10.89
N GLY A 73 8.27 3.95 10.90
CA GLY A 73 8.15 2.76 10.05
C GLY A 73 8.98 2.91 8.77
N LEU A 74 8.47 2.40 7.66
CA LEU A 74 9.17 2.37 6.37
C LEU A 74 8.86 3.61 5.53
N GLU A 75 9.74 3.90 4.57
CA GLU A 75 9.55 4.97 3.55
C GLU A 75 9.40 6.39 4.12
N VAL A 76 9.88 6.65 5.33
CA VAL A 76 9.86 7.99 5.94
C VAL A 76 10.81 8.90 5.16
N ARG A 77 10.32 10.07 4.76
CA ARG A 77 11.11 11.08 4.03
C ARG A 77 11.88 11.98 4.98
N PRO A 78 13.07 12.47 4.57
CA PRO A 78 13.76 13.54 5.28
C PRO A 78 12.86 14.76 5.46
N GLY A 79 12.97 15.39 6.62
CA GLY A 79 12.19 16.57 6.98
C GLY A 79 12.56 17.10 8.36
N ILE A 80 12.15 18.33 8.62
CA ILE A 80 12.22 18.96 9.93
C ILE A 80 10.88 18.81 10.64
N ASN A 81 10.91 18.63 11.96
CA ASN A 81 9.72 18.48 12.79
C ASN A 81 8.85 17.27 12.42
N ASN A 82 9.47 16.16 12.02
CA ASN A 82 8.80 14.88 11.88
C ASN A 82 8.20 14.47 13.24
N ARG A 83 7.09 13.74 13.23
CA ARG A 83 6.33 13.49 14.43
C ARG A 83 5.95 12.03 14.61
N ILE A 84 6.34 11.44 15.74
CA ILE A 84 5.92 10.10 16.17
C ILE A 84 4.95 10.26 17.32
N ILE A 85 3.79 9.64 17.24
CA ILE A 85 2.80 9.59 18.30
C ILE A 85 2.81 8.18 18.87
N TRP A 86 3.21 8.03 20.12
CA TRP A 86 3.24 6.76 20.83
C TRP A 86 2.14 6.68 21.87
N ASN A 87 1.28 5.66 21.78
CA ASN A 87 0.30 5.38 22.81
C ASN A 87 0.96 4.66 24.00
N ALA A 88 1.67 5.41 24.81
CA ALA A 88 2.44 4.90 25.94
C ALA A 88 1.55 4.18 26.96
N ARG A 89 0.33 4.69 27.18
CA ARG A 89 -0.61 4.11 28.14
C ARG A 89 -1.10 2.73 27.71
N LYS A 90 -1.34 2.53 26.40
CA LYS A 90 -1.76 1.24 25.87
C LYS A 90 -0.64 0.20 25.96
N GLU A 91 0.62 0.60 25.73
CA GLU A 91 1.75 -0.31 25.68
C GLU A 91 2.32 -0.62 27.08
N LEU A 92 2.45 0.39 27.95
CA LEU A 92 3.03 0.24 29.29
C LEU A 92 2.02 -0.08 30.39
N GLY A 93 0.73 0.18 30.11
CA GLY A 93 -0.35 0.09 31.11
C GLY A 93 -0.58 1.40 31.87
N SER A 94 -1.79 1.55 32.44
CA SER A 94 -2.23 2.76 33.12
C SER A 94 -1.46 3.05 34.43
N ASP A 95 -0.86 2.03 35.02
CA ASP A 95 -0.22 2.09 36.35
C ASP A 95 1.29 2.26 36.28
N PHE A 96 1.84 2.38 35.09
CA PHE A 96 3.27 2.58 34.88
C PHE A 96 3.74 3.92 35.51
N LYS A 97 4.77 3.84 36.37
CA LYS A 97 5.37 5.00 37.06
C LYS A 97 6.90 5.04 36.91
N GLY A 98 7.44 4.30 35.98
CA GLY A 98 8.87 4.23 35.73
C GLY A 98 9.41 5.47 34.97
N LYS A 99 10.72 5.70 35.09
CA LYS A 99 11.43 6.61 34.21
C LYS A 99 11.61 5.93 32.86
N ILE A 100 11.37 6.67 31.80
CA ILE A 100 11.59 6.22 30.43
C ILE A 100 12.55 7.16 29.72
N GLU A 101 13.34 6.61 28.82
CA GLU A 101 14.16 7.33 27.86
C GLU A 101 13.77 6.85 26.46
N LEU A 102 13.68 7.77 25.52
CA LEU A 102 13.28 7.49 24.14
C LEU A 102 14.44 7.78 23.18
N GLU A 103 14.64 6.89 22.23
CA GLU A 103 15.64 7.05 21.19
C GLU A 103 15.00 6.81 19.80
N VAL A 104 15.20 7.73 18.88
CA VAL A 104 14.82 7.56 17.47
C VAL A 104 16.02 6.97 16.74
N ARG A 105 15.81 5.81 16.11
CA ARG A 105 16.82 5.16 15.27
C ARG A 105 16.30 5.04 13.85
N GLY A 106 17.19 5.24 12.90
CA GLY A 106 16.85 5.11 11.49
C GLY A 106 17.99 4.56 10.65
N LYS A 107 17.63 3.99 9.53
CA LYS A 107 18.55 3.57 8.47
C LYS A 107 17.95 3.88 7.11
N VAL A 108 18.77 4.04 6.10
CA VAL A 108 18.29 4.17 4.71
C VAL A 108 17.43 2.95 4.39
N TYR A 109 16.22 3.22 3.90
CA TYR A 109 15.32 2.18 3.42
C TYR A 109 15.72 1.79 2.00
N VAL A 110 16.02 0.52 1.81
CA VAL A 110 16.30 -0.06 0.50
C VAL A 110 15.32 -1.22 0.32
N PRO A 111 14.32 -1.07 -0.57
CA PRO A 111 13.38 -2.14 -0.83
C PRO A 111 14.10 -3.35 -1.44
N PHE A 112 13.79 -4.56 -0.99
CA PHE A 112 14.37 -5.79 -1.55
C PHE A 112 13.70 -6.23 -2.85
N ILE A 113 12.51 -5.71 -3.15
CA ILE A 113 11.82 -5.74 -4.44
C ILE A 113 11.24 -4.38 -4.77
N GLU A 114 11.10 -4.05 -6.05
CA GLU A 114 10.46 -2.83 -6.53
C GLU A 114 9.46 -3.19 -7.62
N PHE A 115 8.20 -2.76 -7.49
CA PHE A 115 7.15 -3.06 -8.46
C PHE A 115 7.40 -2.35 -9.79
N GLU A 116 7.23 -3.10 -10.88
CA GLU A 116 7.32 -2.59 -12.25
C GLU A 116 5.91 -2.46 -12.85
N GLY A 117 5.60 -1.29 -13.42
CA GLY A 117 4.32 -1.07 -14.12
C GLY A 117 3.08 -1.14 -13.23
N PHE A 118 3.23 -0.93 -11.92
CA PHE A 118 2.12 -0.91 -10.98
C PHE A 118 1.88 0.52 -10.45
N PRO A 119 1.10 1.35 -11.19
CA PRO A 119 0.87 2.74 -10.83
C PRO A 119 -0.05 2.88 -9.61
N GLU A 120 0.08 4.01 -8.92
CA GLU A 120 -0.80 4.36 -7.83
C GLU A 120 -2.27 4.49 -8.31
N ASN A 121 -3.22 4.08 -7.45
CA ASN A 121 -4.66 4.04 -7.73
C ASN A 121 -5.08 3.13 -8.89
N GLN A 122 -4.25 2.16 -9.29
CA GLN A 122 -4.64 1.13 -10.25
C GLN A 122 -5.92 0.42 -9.79
N VAL A 123 -6.82 0.13 -10.74
CA VAL A 123 -8.10 -0.52 -10.42
C VAL A 123 -8.03 -2.01 -10.65
N LEU A 124 -8.20 -2.78 -9.58
CA LEU A 124 -8.29 -4.24 -9.57
C LEU A 124 -9.72 -4.69 -9.26
N LYS A 125 -10.12 -5.88 -9.69
CA LYS A 125 -11.45 -6.45 -9.44
C LYS A 125 -11.35 -7.73 -8.63
N ARG A 126 -12.20 -7.90 -7.64
CA ARG A 126 -12.28 -9.13 -6.84
C ARG A 126 -12.49 -10.37 -7.73
N GLY A 127 -11.91 -11.49 -7.36
CA GLY A 127 -12.00 -12.76 -8.08
C GLY A 127 -11.45 -12.69 -9.51
N LYS A 128 -10.49 -11.81 -9.76
CA LYS A 128 -9.68 -11.77 -10.98
C LYS A 128 -8.23 -11.92 -10.62
N SER A 129 -7.49 -12.64 -11.47
CA SER A 129 -6.04 -12.75 -11.40
C SER A 129 -5.39 -11.61 -12.17
N TYR A 130 -4.25 -11.14 -11.64
CA TYR A 130 -3.42 -10.10 -12.21
C TYR A 130 -1.96 -10.52 -12.10
N THR A 131 -1.19 -10.30 -13.15
CA THR A 131 0.25 -10.49 -13.11
C THR A 131 0.88 -9.21 -12.57
N PHE A 132 1.66 -9.34 -11.50
CA PHE A 132 2.48 -8.28 -10.93
C PHE A 132 3.93 -8.60 -11.24
N ALA A 133 4.67 -7.61 -11.74
CA ALA A 133 6.08 -7.71 -12.02
C ALA A 133 6.89 -6.83 -11.07
N TRP A 134 8.11 -7.24 -10.77
CA TRP A 134 9.04 -6.50 -9.92
C TRP A 134 10.49 -6.79 -10.28
N SER A 135 11.37 -5.84 -9.99
CA SER A 135 12.83 -6.02 -9.92
C SER A 135 13.26 -6.51 -8.53
N GLY A 136 14.55 -6.79 -8.34
CA GLY A 136 15.07 -7.30 -7.07
C GLY A 136 14.91 -8.81 -6.89
N ARG A 137 15.09 -9.58 -7.98
CA ARG A 137 14.94 -11.04 -7.99
C ARG A 137 15.96 -11.73 -7.11
N SER A 138 15.51 -12.73 -6.37
CA SER A 138 16.37 -13.66 -5.66
C SER A 138 15.66 -15.00 -5.56
N SER A 139 16.21 -16.04 -6.18
CA SER A 139 15.65 -17.40 -6.16
C SER A 139 15.58 -18.03 -4.78
N SER A 140 16.27 -17.46 -3.79
CA SER A 140 16.25 -17.93 -2.42
C SER A 140 15.10 -17.36 -1.58
N ASN A 141 14.45 -16.28 -2.06
CA ASN A 141 13.40 -15.60 -1.31
C ASN A 141 12.03 -16.15 -1.70
N ILE A 142 11.15 -16.27 -0.71
CA ILE A 142 9.74 -16.59 -0.87
C ILE A 142 8.96 -15.38 -0.35
N LEU A 143 8.11 -14.82 -1.19
CA LEU A 143 7.36 -13.62 -0.89
C LEU A 143 5.99 -13.96 -0.33
N GLU A 144 5.67 -13.43 0.84
CA GLU A 144 4.34 -13.46 1.43
C GLU A 144 3.65 -12.12 1.16
N PHE A 145 2.52 -12.16 0.44
CA PHE A 145 1.71 -10.99 0.14
C PHE A 145 0.56 -10.87 1.14
N LYS A 146 0.55 -9.78 1.90
CA LYS A 146 -0.53 -9.43 2.82
C LYS A 146 -1.30 -8.24 2.29
N LEU A 147 -2.62 -8.31 2.30
CA LEU A 147 -3.50 -7.26 1.80
C LEU A 147 -4.03 -6.42 2.94
N TYR A 148 -3.66 -5.15 2.97
CA TYR A 148 -4.07 -4.21 4.01
C TYR A 148 -5.05 -3.16 3.46
N ARG A 149 -5.98 -2.73 4.33
CA ARG A 149 -6.84 -1.58 4.13
C ARG A 149 -6.61 -0.58 5.26
N GLY A 150 -5.87 0.49 4.97
CA GLY A 150 -5.23 1.26 6.03
C GLY A 150 -4.25 0.38 6.79
N GLU A 151 -4.36 0.32 8.10
CA GLU A 151 -3.52 -0.51 8.96
C GLU A 151 -4.12 -1.90 9.28
N GLU A 152 -5.30 -2.20 8.75
CA GLU A 152 -6.01 -3.44 9.04
C GLU A 152 -5.71 -4.52 7.99
N LEU A 153 -5.17 -5.67 8.44
CA LEU A 153 -4.97 -6.85 7.60
C LEU A 153 -6.33 -7.42 7.17
N LYS A 154 -6.54 -7.59 5.88
CA LYS A 154 -7.78 -8.12 5.28
C LYS A 154 -7.65 -9.49 4.68
N ALA A 155 -6.48 -9.82 4.16
CA ALA A 155 -6.20 -11.16 3.61
C ALA A 155 -4.70 -11.42 3.58
N VAL A 156 -4.33 -12.68 3.72
CA VAL A 156 -3.00 -13.21 3.40
C VAL A 156 -3.16 -13.99 2.11
N LEU A 157 -2.31 -13.74 1.14
CA LEU A 157 -2.34 -14.38 -0.18
C LEU A 157 -1.35 -15.55 -0.21
N PRO A 158 -1.47 -16.46 -1.18
CA PRO A 158 -0.50 -17.54 -1.33
C PRO A 158 0.93 -17.00 -1.50
N GLU A 159 1.87 -17.69 -0.88
CA GLU A 159 3.29 -17.39 -1.04
C GLU A 159 3.73 -17.63 -2.48
N VAL A 160 4.64 -16.80 -2.99
CA VAL A 160 5.20 -16.89 -4.33
C VAL A 160 6.72 -16.85 -4.29
N ALA A 161 7.38 -17.55 -5.22
CA ALA A 161 8.82 -17.45 -5.37
C ALA A 161 9.22 -16.05 -5.92
N ASN A 162 10.35 -15.50 -5.49
CA ASN A 162 10.85 -14.22 -5.98
C ASN A 162 11.53 -14.38 -7.35
N THR A 163 10.73 -14.71 -8.39
CA THR A 163 11.19 -14.90 -9.77
C THR A 163 11.12 -13.63 -10.63
N GLY A 164 10.53 -12.55 -10.09
CA GLY A 164 10.37 -11.25 -10.75
C GLY A 164 8.96 -10.99 -11.23
N ASP A 165 8.07 -11.98 -11.19
CA ASP A 165 6.64 -11.80 -11.43
C ASP A 165 5.82 -12.91 -10.75
N ALA A 166 4.54 -12.64 -10.52
CA ALA A 166 3.58 -13.64 -10.08
C ALA A 166 2.16 -13.29 -10.54
N ASN A 167 1.37 -14.34 -10.74
CA ASN A 167 -0.06 -14.20 -11.00
C ASN A 167 -0.82 -14.34 -9.68
N ILE A 168 -1.41 -13.24 -9.22
CA ILE A 168 -2.09 -13.15 -7.92
C ILE A 168 -3.58 -12.94 -8.14
N GLU A 169 -4.42 -13.80 -7.55
CA GLU A 169 -5.86 -13.65 -7.57
C GLU A 169 -6.33 -12.74 -6.43
N MET A 170 -7.11 -11.70 -6.77
CA MET A 170 -7.74 -10.83 -5.78
C MET A 170 -8.85 -11.56 -5.04
N PRO A 171 -8.79 -11.65 -3.69
CA PRO A 171 -9.80 -12.37 -2.91
C PRO A 171 -11.21 -11.86 -3.18
N THR A 172 -12.18 -12.78 -3.24
CA THR A 172 -13.61 -12.43 -3.39
C THR A 172 -14.23 -11.93 -2.08
N SER A 173 -13.65 -12.30 -0.94
CA SER A 173 -14.12 -11.99 0.41
C SER A 173 -13.91 -10.54 0.84
N ILE A 174 -12.93 -9.84 0.25
CA ILE A 174 -12.60 -8.47 0.64
C ILE A 174 -13.66 -7.47 0.15
N LYS A 175 -13.89 -6.39 0.92
CA LYS A 175 -14.82 -5.32 0.53
C LYS A 175 -14.15 -4.39 -0.50
N PRO A 176 -14.92 -3.74 -1.40
CA PRO A 176 -14.38 -2.68 -2.27
C PRO A 176 -13.74 -1.55 -1.47
N GLY A 177 -12.66 -0.95 -1.99
CA GLY A 177 -11.97 0.14 -1.33
C GLY A 177 -10.51 0.30 -1.77
N LYS A 178 -9.77 1.15 -1.05
CA LYS A 178 -8.33 1.33 -1.25
C LYS A 178 -7.57 0.29 -0.44
N TYR A 179 -6.55 -0.30 -1.06
CA TYR A 179 -5.71 -1.35 -0.48
C TYR A 179 -4.26 -1.12 -0.82
N ARG A 180 -3.38 -1.78 -0.07
CA ARG A 180 -1.94 -1.85 -0.32
C ARG A 180 -1.47 -3.28 -0.03
N PHE A 181 -0.53 -3.79 -0.79
CA PHE A 181 0.19 -5.00 -0.43
C PHE A 181 1.32 -4.64 0.53
N TYR A 182 1.47 -5.45 1.56
CA TYR A 182 2.64 -5.55 2.40
C TYR A 182 3.31 -6.87 2.05
N ILE A 183 4.52 -6.79 1.55
CA ILE A 183 5.26 -7.96 1.06
C ILE A 183 6.44 -8.19 1.99
N THR A 184 6.51 -9.37 2.56
CA THR A 184 7.63 -9.80 3.41
C THR A 184 8.34 -11.00 2.78
N ASP A 185 9.64 -11.11 3.01
CA ASP A 185 10.35 -12.35 2.75
C ASP A 185 10.01 -13.34 3.87
N SER A 186 9.47 -14.52 3.54
CA SER A 186 9.09 -15.53 4.52
C SER A 186 10.26 -16.03 5.37
N ARG A 187 11.50 -15.90 4.87
CA ARG A 187 12.74 -16.27 5.57
C ARG A 187 13.36 -15.12 6.38
N ASN A 188 13.07 -13.88 6.00
CA ASN A 188 13.57 -12.68 6.67
C ASN A 188 12.41 -11.67 6.85
N LYS A 189 11.62 -11.89 7.89
CA LYS A 189 10.43 -11.07 8.19
C LYS A 189 10.73 -9.63 8.58
N ASP A 190 12.01 -9.30 8.80
CA ASP A 190 12.44 -7.92 9.08
C ASP A 190 12.53 -7.08 7.79
N GLN A 191 12.45 -7.71 6.63
CA GLN A 191 12.38 -7.04 5.34
C GLN A 191 10.93 -6.98 4.89
N GLU A 192 10.42 -5.77 4.79
CA GLU A 192 9.07 -5.50 4.30
C GLU A 192 9.11 -4.43 3.20
N VAL A 193 8.26 -4.60 2.20
CA VAL A 193 8.05 -3.65 1.10
C VAL A 193 6.56 -3.41 0.94
N HIS A 194 6.19 -2.16 0.69
CA HIS A 194 4.82 -1.78 0.43
C HIS A 194 4.60 -1.49 -1.06
N SER A 195 3.49 -1.97 -1.61
CA SER A 195 3.09 -1.60 -2.97
C SER A 195 2.55 -0.16 -3.00
N PRO A 196 2.44 0.46 -4.18
CA PRO A 196 1.54 1.60 -4.36
C PRO A 196 0.11 1.28 -3.90
N VAL A 197 -0.64 2.31 -3.48
CA VAL A 197 -2.06 2.15 -3.12
C VAL A 197 -2.86 1.86 -4.39
N PHE A 198 -3.76 0.86 -4.33
CA PHE A 198 -4.64 0.50 -5.43
C PHE A 198 -6.10 0.40 -4.99
N ILE A 199 -7.02 0.38 -5.95
CA ILE A 199 -8.46 0.40 -5.72
C ILE A 199 -9.06 -0.95 -6.09
N VAL A 200 -9.68 -1.64 -5.13
CA VAL A 200 -10.43 -2.87 -5.39
C VAL A 200 -11.89 -2.54 -5.65
N LYS A 201 -12.41 -2.98 -6.81
CA LYS A 201 -13.81 -2.85 -7.21
C LYS A 201 -14.53 -4.21 -7.18
N PRO A 202 -15.87 -4.23 -7.04
CA PRO A 202 -16.64 -5.46 -7.13
C PRO A 202 -16.55 -6.05 -8.55
N ARG A 203 -16.62 -7.38 -8.65
CA ARG A 203 -16.84 -8.06 -9.93
C ARG A 203 -18.33 -8.02 -10.24
N VAL A 204 -18.72 -7.33 -11.30
CA VAL A 204 -20.11 -7.32 -11.76
C VAL A 204 -20.42 -8.69 -12.39
N PRO A 205 -21.41 -9.46 -11.89
CA PRO A 205 -21.83 -10.71 -12.49
C PRO A 205 -22.20 -10.53 -13.97
N PHE A 206 -21.87 -11.53 -14.80
CA PHE A 206 -22.15 -11.48 -16.23
C PHE A 206 -23.64 -11.23 -16.52
N LEU A 207 -24.54 -11.86 -15.75
CA LEU A 207 -25.99 -11.69 -15.89
C LEU A 207 -26.43 -10.22 -15.79
N LEU A 208 -25.86 -9.43 -14.90
CA LEU A 208 -26.17 -7.99 -14.78
C LEU A 208 -25.68 -7.15 -15.97
N LYS A 209 -24.74 -7.68 -16.76
CA LYS A 209 -24.27 -7.02 -17.99
C LYS A 209 -25.18 -7.29 -19.18
N VAL A 210 -25.90 -8.42 -19.18
CA VAL A 210 -26.72 -8.89 -20.31
C VAL A 210 -28.17 -8.44 -20.15
N VAL A 211 -28.66 -8.28 -18.91
CA VAL A 211 -30.04 -7.88 -18.61
C VAL A 211 -30.47 -6.61 -19.37
N PRO A 212 -29.73 -5.52 -19.46
CA PRO A 212 -30.15 -4.34 -20.22
C PRO A 212 -30.33 -4.62 -21.72
N LEU A 213 -29.49 -5.48 -22.31
CA LEU A 213 -29.55 -5.87 -23.71
C LEU A 213 -30.79 -6.71 -24.01
N VAL A 214 -31.17 -7.64 -23.13
CA VAL A 214 -32.35 -8.48 -23.25
C VAL A 214 -33.61 -7.64 -23.13
N ILE A 215 -33.67 -6.69 -22.20
CA ILE A 215 -34.80 -5.78 -22.04
C ILE A 215 -34.96 -4.90 -23.27
N ALA A 216 -33.86 -4.29 -23.76
CA ALA A 216 -33.90 -3.46 -24.96
C ALA A 216 -34.28 -4.24 -26.20
N GLY A 217 -33.74 -5.46 -26.40
CA GLY A 217 -34.14 -6.38 -27.49
C GLY A 217 -35.58 -6.84 -27.40
N GLY A 218 -36.06 -7.21 -26.21
CA GLY A 218 -37.46 -7.63 -25.98
C GLY A 218 -38.46 -6.49 -26.26
N VAL A 219 -38.15 -5.26 -25.84
CA VAL A 219 -39.01 -4.10 -26.13
C VAL A 219 -39.04 -3.79 -27.62
N ALA A 220 -37.88 -3.80 -28.30
CA ALA A 220 -37.82 -3.60 -29.75
C ALA A 220 -38.63 -4.64 -30.52
N THR A 221 -38.51 -5.92 -30.16
CA THR A 221 -39.29 -6.99 -30.80
C THR A 221 -40.80 -6.84 -30.55
N TYR A 222 -41.19 -6.44 -29.33
CA TYR A 222 -42.60 -6.17 -29.00
C TYR A 222 -43.19 -5.02 -29.83
N PHE A 223 -42.50 -3.96 -30.07
CA PHE A 223 -42.97 -2.86 -30.91
C PHE A 223 -43.04 -3.24 -32.40
N ILE A 224 -42.06 -3.96 -32.93
CA ILE A 224 -42.05 -4.43 -34.32
C ILE A 224 -43.23 -5.37 -34.58
N THR A 225 -43.49 -6.33 -33.73
CA THR A 225 -44.63 -7.29 -33.89
C THR A 225 -45.98 -6.64 -33.71
N ARG A 226 -46.07 -5.50 -32.96
CA ARG A 226 -47.33 -4.79 -32.78
C ARG A 226 -47.67 -3.90 -33.95
N GLU A 227 -46.70 -3.40 -34.71
CA GLU A 227 -46.94 -2.62 -35.95
C GLU A 227 -47.43 -3.48 -37.09
N GLU A 228 -47.01 -4.75 -37.19
CA GLU A 228 -47.50 -5.71 -38.21
C GLU A 228 -48.98 -6.12 -38.01
N GLN A 229 -49.55 -5.99 -36.83
CA GLN A 229 -50.95 -6.32 -36.55
C GLN A 229 -51.94 -5.19 -36.87
N LYS A 230 -51.49 -3.98 -37.27
CA LYS A 230 -52.30 -2.89 -37.70
C LYS A 230 -52.38 -2.76 -39.22
N LYS A 231 -52.62 -3.85 -39.94
CA LYS A 231 -53.13 -3.73 -41.33
C LYS A 231 -54.57 -3.28 -41.23
N PRO A 232 -55.01 -2.18 -41.92
CA PRO A 232 -56.39 -1.83 -42.00
C PRO A 232 -57.14 -2.94 -42.74
N SER A 233 -58.19 -3.49 -42.18
CA SER A 233 -59.14 -4.33 -42.89
C SER A 233 -59.65 -3.52 -44.07
N ASP A 234 -59.63 -4.16 -45.29
CA ASP A 234 -60.24 -3.63 -46.47
C ASP A 234 -61.69 -3.29 -46.12
N VAL A 235 -62.05 -2.02 -46.26
CA VAL A 235 -63.42 -1.54 -46.16
C VAL A 235 -64.05 -1.85 -47.51
N GLU A 236 -64.96 -2.87 -47.53
CA GLU A 236 -65.81 -3.12 -48.69
C GLU A 236 -66.54 -1.83 -49.12
N GLY A 237 -66.37 -1.47 -50.38
CA GLY A 237 -67.04 -0.32 -50.95
C GLY A 237 -68.57 -0.48 -50.91
N PRO A 238 -69.29 0.64 -50.95
CA PRO A 238 -70.77 0.62 -50.91
C PRO A 238 -71.34 -0.14 -52.11
N PRO A 239 -72.49 -0.89 -51.93
CA PRO A 239 -73.09 -1.66 -53.01
C PRO A 239 -73.59 -0.73 -54.15
N ALA A 240 -73.46 -1.22 -55.38
CA ALA A 240 -73.87 -0.50 -56.59
C ALA A 240 -75.37 -0.19 -56.56
N VAL A 241 -75.77 0.99 -56.95
CA VAL A 241 -77.14 1.47 -57.08
C VAL A 241 -77.71 0.83 -58.31
N PRO A 242 -78.93 0.18 -58.25
CA PRO A 242 -79.59 -0.37 -59.44
C PRO A 242 -80.05 0.73 -60.35
N GLU A 243 -79.70 0.69 -61.64
CA GLU A 243 -80.28 1.48 -62.70
C GLU A 243 -81.66 1.06 -63.05
N ASN A 244 -82.60 1.98 -63.07
CA ASN A 244 -83.98 1.84 -63.72
C ASN A 244 -83.90 2.35 -65.14
#